data_08a2b97fa22f1e7ae51652337fa5917d
#
_entry.id   08a2b97fa22f1e7ae51652337fa5917d
#
_cell.length_a   1.000
_cell.length_b   1.000
_cell.length_c   1.000
_cell.angle_alpha   90.00
_cell.angle_beta   90.00
_cell.angle_gamma   90.00
#
_symmetry.space_group_name_H-M   'P 1'
#
loop_
_entity.id
_entity.type
_entity.pdbx_description
1 polymer ?
#
loop_
_entity_poly.entity_id
_entity_poly.type
_entity_poly.pdbx_seq_one_letter_code
_entity_poly.pdbx_strand_id
1 'polypeptide(L)'
;MGLVSLGSTQAAAVASCVAGTSSDFNGDGISDTVIADPNATVGGAQGAGLVRVVLGGGKGVSEISQATSGMAATPEAGDHFGFSRTSYDADGDGCTDLVVGTPYEDVAKDGSQLVDAGAVYVIHGRPTGIGAGSAIEGYTQTQLDPTTSTEAYDWFGYAVRAGETSTGAPYLVVGVPGENVTESGTTYGDAGCIEYVQGTTRVPVNENDPGVPGVVESNDRFGYSLAGTNRYFAVGSPGEAIGSETFAGGVTVFSHTLTGGLPTPLVGLDQDAAGISGVAEAGDGFGSALSMTNYRPSDQTYNSDALLAIGAPNEDIGTAADAGSALVVKIQPSGAYTEITWIDAAVANVEGDPVAGDFLGQRVTIVNTDTSVVTSPATVRLAVGVPGKDTASVKDSGAVQIFRPLDAAVGTADKFLIRGSGLPGTATLRDYNGLALASGTSNLYVGVPYSKASDSPKGALYVLPWTDIDGTTSTGTTTYKPGSAGLPDEGVAFGVVG
;
A
#
# COMPACT_ATOMS: atom_id res chain seq x y z
N MET A 1 -45.77 18.25 52.60
CA MET A 1 -44.34 18.24 52.22
C MET A 1 -44.12 17.03 51.32
N GLY A 2 -44.09 17.24 50.01
CA GLY A 2 -43.87 16.18 49.07
C GLY A 2 -42.35 16.16 48.73
N LEU A 3 -41.69 15.02 48.91
CA LEU A 3 -40.34 14.77 48.47
C LEU A 3 -40.33 14.56 46.95
N VAL A 4 -39.69 15.49 46.24
CA VAL A 4 -39.34 15.32 44.82
C VAL A 4 -38.07 14.48 44.77
N SER A 5 -38.17 13.24 44.27
CA SER A 5 -37.03 12.38 43.95
C SER A 5 -36.35 12.95 42.70
N LEU A 6 -35.17 13.51 42.85
CA LEU A 6 -34.26 13.82 41.76
C LEU A 6 -33.68 12.50 41.23
N GLY A 7 -34.24 12.01 40.13
CA GLY A 7 -33.64 10.91 39.37
C GLY A 7 -32.29 11.40 38.82
N SER A 8 -31.18 10.79 39.28
CA SER A 8 -29.88 10.95 38.67
C SER A 8 -29.95 10.27 37.26
N THR A 9 -29.96 11.07 36.21
CA THR A 9 -29.64 10.61 34.90
C THR A 9 -28.16 10.18 34.91
N GLN A 10 -27.90 8.88 34.98
CA GLN A 10 -26.57 8.33 34.70
C GLN A 10 -26.25 8.73 33.27
N ALA A 11 -25.24 9.56 33.09
CA ALA A 11 -24.67 9.77 31.77
C ALA A 11 -24.25 8.39 31.24
N ALA A 12 -24.76 8.00 30.09
CA ALA A 12 -24.27 6.81 29.42
C ALA A 12 -22.74 6.97 29.23
N ALA A 13 -21.98 5.99 29.68
CA ALA A 13 -20.55 5.98 29.40
C ALA A 13 -20.39 6.06 27.87
N VAL A 14 -19.62 7.04 27.41
CA VAL A 14 -19.22 7.09 26.00
C VAL A 14 -18.44 5.81 25.75
N ALA A 15 -18.85 5.03 24.75
CA ALA A 15 -18.08 3.85 24.35
C ALA A 15 -16.66 4.32 24.00
N SER A 16 -15.66 3.66 24.56
CA SER A 16 -14.25 3.89 24.23
C SER A 16 -13.80 2.83 23.23
N CYS A 17 -12.90 3.17 22.32
CA CYS A 17 -12.29 2.24 21.42
C CYS A 17 -11.37 1.26 22.15
N VAL A 18 -11.25 0.03 21.64
CA VAL A 18 -10.31 -0.98 22.11
C VAL A 18 -9.11 -0.98 21.19
N ALA A 19 -7.98 -0.47 21.67
CA ALA A 19 -6.76 -0.42 20.89
C ALA A 19 -6.20 -1.83 20.56
N GLY A 20 -5.39 -1.93 19.49
CA GLY A 20 -4.56 -3.09 19.17
C GLY A 20 -5.11 -4.04 18.12
N THR A 21 -6.32 -3.81 17.59
CA THR A 21 -6.84 -4.53 16.43
C THR A 21 -6.61 -3.70 15.16
N SER A 22 -5.91 -4.25 14.19
CA SER A 22 -5.64 -3.56 12.93
C SER A 22 -6.93 -3.30 12.15
N SER A 23 -7.06 -2.11 11.55
CA SER A 23 -8.21 -1.70 10.76
C SER A 23 -9.55 -1.81 11.50
N ASP A 24 -9.55 -1.52 12.81
CA ASP A 24 -10.74 -1.50 13.64
C ASP A 24 -11.14 -0.03 13.87
N PHE A 25 -11.91 0.52 12.92
CA PHE A 25 -12.29 1.93 12.89
C PHE A 25 -13.37 2.30 13.89
N ASN A 26 -14.02 1.30 14.49
CA ASN A 26 -15.04 1.52 15.51
C ASN A 26 -14.61 1.04 16.91
N GLY A 27 -13.39 0.50 17.05
CA GLY A 27 -12.79 0.08 18.30
C GLY A 27 -13.54 -1.05 19.00
N ASP A 28 -14.21 -1.93 18.26
CA ASP A 28 -15.00 -3.02 18.83
C ASP A 28 -14.26 -4.35 18.96
N GLY A 29 -12.97 -4.39 18.59
CA GLY A 29 -12.11 -5.56 18.62
C GLY A 29 -12.25 -6.47 17.40
N ILE A 30 -12.98 -6.05 16.36
CA ILE A 30 -13.15 -6.80 15.11
C ILE A 30 -12.62 -5.97 13.95
N SER A 31 -11.68 -6.53 13.17
CA SER A 31 -11.15 -5.84 11.99
C SER A 31 -12.22 -5.53 10.96
N ASP A 32 -12.16 -4.35 10.39
CA ASP A 32 -13.00 -3.86 9.30
C ASP A 32 -12.28 -4.07 7.96
N THR A 33 -13.02 -3.94 6.85
CA THR A 33 -12.45 -4.09 5.52
C THR A 33 -12.59 -2.79 4.73
N VAL A 34 -11.47 -2.23 4.28
CA VAL A 34 -11.41 -1.03 3.44
C VAL A 34 -11.36 -1.44 1.97
N ILE A 35 -12.24 -0.89 1.15
CA ILE A 35 -12.36 -1.18 -0.28
C ILE A 35 -12.49 0.13 -1.02
N ALA A 36 -11.57 0.43 -1.93
CA ALA A 36 -11.67 1.62 -2.75
C ALA A 36 -12.24 1.33 -4.14
N ASP A 37 -12.77 2.37 -4.72
CA ASP A 37 -13.16 2.50 -6.12
C ASP A 37 -12.71 3.91 -6.60
N PRO A 38 -11.42 4.08 -6.94
CA PRO A 38 -10.91 5.40 -7.33
C PRO A 38 -11.55 5.94 -8.61
N ASN A 39 -12.17 5.08 -9.42
CA ASN A 39 -12.84 5.47 -10.66
C ASN A 39 -14.35 5.73 -10.47
N ALA A 40 -14.85 5.65 -9.23
CA ALA A 40 -16.26 5.88 -8.96
C ALA A 40 -16.70 7.30 -9.35
N THR A 41 -17.95 7.41 -9.76
CA THR A 41 -18.58 8.70 -10.00
C THR A 41 -19.23 9.20 -8.71
N VAL A 42 -18.87 10.39 -8.24
CA VAL A 42 -19.43 11.01 -7.04
C VAL A 42 -20.02 12.37 -7.38
N GLY A 43 -21.28 12.60 -7.06
CA GLY A 43 -21.96 13.88 -7.34
C GLY A 43 -22.04 14.25 -8.83
N GLY A 44 -21.81 13.31 -9.75
CA GLY A 44 -21.73 13.53 -11.18
C GLY A 44 -20.32 13.70 -11.73
N ALA A 45 -19.30 13.81 -10.86
CA ALA A 45 -17.89 13.87 -11.23
C ALA A 45 -17.34 12.46 -11.48
N GLN A 46 -17.00 12.14 -12.72
CA GLN A 46 -16.47 10.81 -13.11
C GLN A 46 -15.02 10.63 -12.64
N GLY A 47 -14.72 9.49 -12.03
CA GLY A 47 -13.37 9.24 -11.52
C GLY A 47 -13.01 10.09 -10.29
N ALA A 48 -13.99 10.71 -9.63
CA ALA A 48 -13.73 11.41 -8.37
C ALA A 48 -13.29 10.47 -7.24
N GLY A 49 -13.75 9.24 -7.30
CA GLY A 49 -13.34 8.18 -6.38
C GLY A 49 -14.06 8.14 -5.04
N LEU A 50 -14.11 6.96 -4.45
CA LEU A 50 -14.66 6.75 -3.12
C LEU A 50 -14.01 5.54 -2.43
N VAL A 51 -14.14 5.50 -1.11
CA VAL A 51 -13.72 4.38 -0.26
C VAL A 51 -14.95 3.86 0.50
N ARG A 52 -15.08 2.55 0.61
CA ARG A 52 -16.06 1.87 1.45
C ARG A 52 -15.37 1.15 2.59
N VAL A 53 -15.87 1.35 3.80
CA VAL A 53 -15.45 0.60 4.98
C VAL A 53 -16.59 -0.31 5.39
N VAL A 54 -16.35 -1.62 5.26
CA VAL A 54 -17.29 -2.65 5.72
C VAL A 54 -16.93 -2.98 7.17
N LEU A 55 -17.76 -2.55 8.09
CA LEU A 55 -17.54 -2.77 9.52
C LEU A 55 -17.71 -4.24 9.88
N GLY A 56 -16.74 -4.78 10.59
CA GLY A 56 -16.71 -6.16 11.05
C GLY A 56 -17.92 -6.53 11.89
N GLY A 57 -18.21 -7.85 11.99
CA GLY A 57 -19.36 -8.32 12.75
C GLY A 57 -20.73 -7.94 12.18
N GLY A 58 -20.80 -7.49 10.92
CA GLY A 58 -22.07 -7.12 10.27
C GLY A 58 -22.64 -5.79 10.71
N LYS A 59 -21.80 -4.85 11.16
CA LYS A 59 -22.21 -3.54 11.71
C LYS A 59 -22.48 -2.46 10.64
N GLY A 60 -22.47 -2.83 9.36
CA GLY A 60 -22.83 -1.96 8.25
C GLY A 60 -21.66 -1.55 7.37
N VAL A 61 -21.93 -0.59 6.49
CA VAL A 61 -20.97 -0.04 5.53
C VAL A 61 -20.98 1.48 5.64
N SER A 62 -19.78 2.07 5.65
CA SER A 62 -19.60 3.52 5.49
C SER A 62 -19.06 3.81 4.09
N GLU A 63 -19.63 4.80 3.40
CA GLU A 63 -19.06 5.37 2.17
C GLU A 63 -18.41 6.71 2.49
N ILE A 64 -17.18 6.91 2.01
CA ILE A 64 -16.36 8.07 2.23
C ILE A 64 -15.85 8.57 0.87
N SER A 65 -16.04 9.85 0.60
CA SER A 65 -15.57 10.53 -0.60
C SER A 65 -15.38 12.01 -0.28
N GLN A 66 -14.92 12.79 -1.21
CA GLN A 66 -14.83 14.24 -1.03
C GLN A 66 -16.20 14.91 -0.83
N ALA A 67 -17.31 14.23 -1.16
CA ALA A 67 -18.67 14.69 -0.83
C ALA A 67 -19.06 14.43 0.64
N THR A 68 -18.24 13.71 1.41
CA THR A 68 -18.51 13.44 2.82
C THR A 68 -18.44 14.74 3.62
N SER A 69 -19.44 14.97 4.49
CA SER A 69 -19.50 16.18 5.32
C SER A 69 -18.24 16.29 6.21
N GLY A 70 -17.56 17.42 6.12
CA GLY A 70 -16.30 17.69 6.81
C GLY A 70 -15.06 17.61 5.92
N MET A 71 -15.17 17.14 4.70
CA MET A 71 -14.09 17.21 3.71
C MET A 71 -13.81 18.67 3.33
N ALA A 72 -12.52 18.97 3.13
CA ALA A 72 -12.08 20.31 2.77
C ALA A 72 -12.21 20.61 1.25
N ALA A 73 -12.30 19.57 0.43
CA ALA A 73 -12.44 19.65 -1.03
C ALA A 73 -13.80 19.15 -1.50
N THR A 74 -14.11 19.36 -2.76
CA THR A 74 -15.32 18.88 -3.44
C THR A 74 -14.94 17.89 -4.53
N PRO A 75 -15.74 16.83 -4.79
CA PRO A 75 -15.42 15.86 -5.85
C PRO A 75 -15.27 16.53 -7.20
N GLU A 76 -14.14 16.35 -7.86
CA GLU A 76 -13.88 16.77 -9.22
C GLU A 76 -13.62 15.55 -10.13
N ALA A 77 -13.70 15.71 -11.43
CA ALA A 77 -13.54 14.59 -12.34
C ALA A 77 -12.05 14.22 -12.44
N GLY A 78 -11.70 13.00 -12.07
CA GLY A 78 -10.35 12.50 -12.17
C GLY A 78 -9.51 12.60 -10.90
N ASP A 79 -10.06 13.08 -9.77
CA ASP A 79 -9.33 13.18 -8.48
C ASP A 79 -8.84 11.85 -7.95
N HIS A 80 -9.58 10.76 -8.26
CA HIS A 80 -9.28 9.41 -7.81
C HIS A 80 -9.12 9.27 -6.29
N PHE A 81 -10.03 9.86 -5.49
CA PHE A 81 -10.04 9.67 -4.04
C PHE A 81 -10.02 8.19 -3.68
N GLY A 82 -9.07 7.78 -2.83
CA GLY A 82 -8.83 6.38 -2.52
C GLY A 82 -7.79 5.70 -3.41
N PHE A 83 -7.02 6.44 -4.19
CA PHE A 83 -5.91 5.91 -4.99
C PHE A 83 -4.89 5.19 -4.11
N SER A 84 -4.46 5.81 -3.04
CA SER A 84 -3.61 5.21 -2.00
C SER A 84 -4.29 5.26 -0.64
N ARG A 85 -3.97 4.32 0.25
CA ARG A 85 -4.56 4.22 1.58
C ARG A 85 -3.63 3.56 2.56
N THR A 86 -3.75 3.98 3.82
CA THR A 86 -3.15 3.31 4.97
C THR A 86 -4.01 3.56 6.21
N SER A 87 -3.74 2.85 7.30
CA SER A 87 -4.48 3.03 8.54
C SER A 87 -3.58 2.93 9.77
N TYR A 88 -3.85 3.74 10.77
CA TYR A 88 -3.16 3.75 12.06
C TYR A 88 -4.02 4.48 13.08
N ASP A 89 -3.64 4.50 14.34
CA ASP A 89 -4.25 5.34 15.38
C ASP A 89 -3.46 6.65 15.41
N ALA A 90 -3.97 7.69 14.77
CA ALA A 90 -3.28 8.97 14.59
C ALA A 90 -3.33 9.87 15.83
N ASP A 91 -4.44 9.81 16.57
CA ASP A 91 -4.71 10.68 17.72
C ASP A 91 -4.59 9.97 19.08
N GLY A 92 -4.38 8.64 19.08
CA GLY A 92 -4.16 7.83 20.28
C GLY A 92 -5.44 7.53 21.06
N ASP A 93 -6.63 7.58 20.42
CA ASP A 93 -7.92 7.33 21.07
C ASP A 93 -8.30 5.84 21.10
N GLY A 94 -7.52 4.98 20.41
CA GLY A 94 -7.66 3.54 20.32
C GLY A 94 -8.58 3.06 19.18
N CYS A 95 -9.25 3.97 18.47
CA CYS A 95 -9.87 3.67 17.18
C CYS A 95 -8.80 3.75 16.07
N THR A 96 -8.93 2.93 15.05
CA THR A 96 -8.09 3.09 13.86
C THR A 96 -8.59 4.26 13.02
N ASP A 97 -7.67 5.08 12.50
CA ASP A 97 -7.94 6.16 11.55
C ASP A 97 -7.55 5.73 10.13
N LEU A 98 -8.23 6.28 9.15
CA LEU A 98 -7.99 6.01 7.73
C LEU A 98 -7.29 7.21 7.09
N VAL A 99 -6.14 6.96 6.47
CA VAL A 99 -5.47 7.92 5.59
C VAL A 99 -5.82 7.59 4.14
N VAL A 100 -6.22 8.59 3.38
CA VAL A 100 -6.59 8.47 1.97
C VAL A 100 -5.81 9.48 1.14
N GLY A 101 -5.07 9.00 0.15
CA GLY A 101 -4.42 9.82 -0.86
C GLY A 101 -5.33 10.04 -2.07
N THR A 102 -5.22 11.26 -2.60
CA THR A 102 -5.96 11.75 -3.76
C THR A 102 -4.96 12.51 -4.64
N PRO A 103 -4.05 11.81 -5.33
CA PRO A 103 -2.88 12.44 -5.97
C PRO A 103 -3.24 13.35 -7.16
N TYR A 104 -4.41 13.20 -7.73
CA TYR A 104 -4.85 13.99 -8.88
C TYR A 104 -5.83 15.11 -8.49
N GLU A 105 -5.90 15.46 -7.23
CA GLU A 105 -6.65 16.63 -6.73
C GLU A 105 -6.08 17.92 -7.30
N ASP A 106 -6.96 18.72 -7.88
CA ASP A 106 -6.65 20.07 -8.34
C ASP A 106 -6.70 21.06 -7.17
N VAL A 107 -5.59 21.72 -6.86
CA VAL A 107 -5.48 22.62 -5.71
C VAL A 107 -5.57 24.08 -6.13
N ALA A 108 -6.53 24.82 -5.58
CA ALA A 108 -6.63 26.26 -5.80
C ALA A 108 -5.59 27.03 -4.97
N LYS A 109 -4.71 27.79 -5.62
CA LYS A 109 -3.67 28.61 -4.98
C LYS A 109 -3.56 29.96 -5.68
N ASP A 110 -3.71 31.05 -4.92
CA ASP A 110 -3.55 32.43 -5.40
C ASP A 110 -4.36 32.78 -6.68
N GLY A 111 -5.56 32.18 -6.83
CA GLY A 111 -6.45 32.38 -7.95
C GLY A 111 -6.10 31.57 -9.20
N SER A 112 -5.15 30.68 -9.11
CA SER A 112 -4.80 29.65 -10.12
C SER A 112 -5.19 28.26 -9.65
N GLN A 113 -5.45 27.36 -10.60
CA GLN A 113 -5.65 25.95 -10.33
C GLN A 113 -4.30 25.22 -10.57
N LEU A 114 -3.82 24.51 -9.58
CA LEU A 114 -2.66 23.63 -9.68
C LEU A 114 -3.18 22.23 -9.99
N VAL A 115 -3.06 21.84 -11.25
CA VAL A 115 -3.58 20.56 -11.76
C VAL A 115 -2.81 19.41 -11.16
N ASP A 116 -3.51 18.37 -10.72
CA ASP A 116 -2.92 17.13 -10.17
C ASP A 116 -1.87 17.40 -9.07
N ALA A 117 -2.05 18.45 -8.27
CA ALA A 117 -1.12 18.77 -7.18
C ALA A 117 -1.23 17.78 -6.02
N GLY A 118 -2.41 17.22 -5.82
CA GLY A 118 -2.69 16.18 -4.86
C GLY A 118 -3.08 16.65 -3.46
N ALA A 119 -3.74 15.72 -2.74
CA ALA A 119 -4.17 15.91 -1.36
C ALA A 119 -4.15 14.59 -0.56
N VAL A 120 -4.06 14.71 0.76
CA VAL A 120 -4.18 13.58 1.69
C VAL A 120 -5.19 13.94 2.76
N TYR A 121 -6.04 12.98 3.12
CA TYR A 121 -7.05 13.12 4.17
C TYR A 121 -6.83 12.10 5.27
N VAL A 122 -6.91 12.55 6.53
CA VAL A 122 -6.97 11.68 7.72
C VAL A 122 -8.40 11.72 8.25
N ILE A 123 -9.07 10.58 8.22
CA ILE A 123 -10.46 10.42 8.66
C ILE A 123 -10.43 9.62 9.96
N HIS A 124 -10.83 10.26 11.06
CA HIS A 124 -10.76 9.64 12.38
C HIS A 124 -11.86 8.62 12.60
N GLY A 125 -11.47 7.45 13.09
CA GLY A 125 -12.37 6.44 13.61
C GLY A 125 -13.08 6.92 14.88
N ARG A 126 -14.11 6.20 15.29
CA ARG A 126 -14.86 6.50 16.52
C ARG A 126 -15.75 5.32 16.89
N PRO A 127 -16.20 5.19 18.15
CA PRO A 127 -17.00 4.05 18.60
C PRO A 127 -18.30 3.80 17.81
N THR A 128 -18.72 4.75 16.98
CA THR A 128 -19.90 4.62 16.12
C THR A 128 -19.58 4.33 14.65
N GLY A 129 -18.31 4.11 14.30
CA GLY A 129 -17.80 3.87 12.95
C GLY A 129 -16.96 5.00 12.42
N ILE A 130 -16.78 5.06 11.10
CA ILE A 130 -15.94 6.02 10.39
C ILE A 130 -16.73 6.67 9.25
N GLY A 131 -16.39 7.89 8.86
CA GLY A 131 -16.99 8.62 7.74
C GLY A 131 -17.87 9.79 8.17
N ALA A 132 -19.13 9.84 7.76
CA ALA A 132 -20.00 10.99 8.06
C ALA A 132 -20.08 11.28 9.56
N GLY A 133 -19.62 12.46 9.98
CA GLY A 133 -19.52 12.91 11.37
C GLY A 133 -18.23 12.51 12.09
N SER A 134 -17.27 11.85 11.44
CA SER A 134 -15.88 11.77 11.89
C SER A 134 -15.21 13.15 11.86
N ALA A 135 -14.19 13.36 12.70
CA ALA A 135 -13.24 14.42 12.46
C ALA A 135 -12.45 14.07 11.18
N ILE A 136 -12.22 15.06 10.33
CA ILE A 136 -11.49 14.90 9.08
C ILE A 136 -10.48 16.03 8.96
N GLU A 137 -9.24 15.66 8.71
CA GLU A 137 -8.16 16.57 8.40
C GLU A 137 -7.76 16.39 6.94
N GLY A 138 -7.69 17.49 6.20
CA GLY A 138 -7.25 17.48 4.80
C GLY A 138 -5.99 18.32 4.65
N TYR A 139 -5.02 17.81 3.89
CA TYR A 139 -3.73 18.45 3.69
C TYR A 139 -3.34 18.46 2.21
N THR A 140 -2.94 19.62 1.71
CA THR A 140 -2.01 19.73 0.58
C THR A 140 -0.59 19.65 1.10
N GLN A 141 0.42 19.51 0.24
CA GLN A 141 1.81 19.43 0.65
C GLN A 141 2.22 20.62 1.54
N THR A 142 1.99 21.86 1.11
CA THR A 142 2.29 23.06 1.91
C THR A 142 1.51 23.14 3.23
N GLN A 143 0.31 22.54 3.31
CA GLN A 143 -0.45 22.52 4.55
C GLN A 143 0.10 21.47 5.52
N LEU A 144 0.61 20.35 5.00
CA LEU A 144 1.27 19.34 5.81
C LEU A 144 2.63 19.84 6.31
N ASP A 145 3.47 20.37 5.41
CA ASP A 145 4.74 20.99 5.74
C ASP A 145 4.86 22.39 5.10
N PRO A 146 4.81 23.47 5.89
CA PRO A 146 4.94 24.84 5.38
C PRO A 146 6.31 25.19 4.78
N THR A 147 7.31 24.32 4.87
CA THR A 147 8.63 24.51 4.25
C THR A 147 8.67 24.11 2.78
N THR A 148 7.63 23.41 2.31
CA THR A 148 7.46 22.97 0.92
C THR A 148 6.45 23.83 0.16
N SER A 149 6.36 23.61 -1.14
CA SER A 149 5.41 24.30 -2.03
C SER A 149 4.54 23.29 -2.74
N THR A 150 3.23 23.42 -2.62
CA THR A 150 2.30 22.69 -3.49
C THR A 150 2.40 23.24 -4.91
N GLU A 151 2.69 22.40 -5.88
CA GLU A 151 2.85 22.71 -7.29
C GLU A 151 1.96 21.82 -8.17
N ALA A 152 1.79 22.14 -9.42
CA ALA A 152 1.02 21.30 -10.33
C ALA A 152 1.83 20.04 -10.69
N TYR A 153 1.15 18.88 -10.72
CA TYR A 153 1.70 17.57 -11.04
C TYR A 153 2.66 16.99 -10.00
N ASP A 154 2.65 17.51 -8.77
CA ASP A 154 3.43 16.92 -7.64
C ASP A 154 2.92 15.53 -7.26
N TRP A 155 1.61 15.27 -7.46
CA TRP A 155 0.95 14.03 -7.07
C TRP A 155 1.09 13.73 -5.58
N PHE A 156 1.00 14.74 -4.73
CA PHE A 156 1.04 14.55 -3.27
C PHE A 156 -0.03 13.55 -2.81
N GLY A 157 0.40 12.49 -2.13
CA GLY A 157 -0.49 11.40 -1.73
C GLY A 157 -0.57 10.24 -2.74
N TYR A 158 0.35 10.18 -3.72
CA TYR A 158 0.45 9.06 -4.66
C TYR A 158 0.66 7.71 -3.93
N ALA A 159 1.50 7.70 -2.93
CA ALA A 159 1.65 6.61 -1.99
C ALA A 159 1.53 7.13 -0.56
N VAL A 160 0.96 6.35 0.33
CA VAL A 160 0.88 6.66 1.76
C VAL A 160 1.22 5.44 2.61
N ARG A 161 2.00 5.65 3.67
CA ARG A 161 2.31 4.62 4.65
C ARG A 161 2.30 5.21 6.06
N ALA A 162 1.54 4.60 6.96
CA ALA A 162 1.47 5.03 8.34
C ALA A 162 1.59 3.84 9.31
N GLY A 163 1.75 4.15 10.57
CA GLY A 163 1.82 3.20 11.66
C GLY A 163 2.37 3.83 12.93
N GLU A 164 2.77 3.00 13.86
CA GLU A 164 3.47 3.41 15.07
C GLU A 164 4.93 2.95 15.01
N THR A 165 5.82 3.80 15.49
CA THR A 165 7.24 3.43 15.66
C THR A 165 7.39 2.41 16.80
N SER A 166 8.57 1.82 16.93
CA SER A 166 8.87 0.90 18.05
C SER A 166 8.83 1.55 19.43
N THR A 167 8.70 2.86 19.49
CA THR A 167 8.52 3.64 20.74
C THR A 167 7.07 4.08 20.95
N GLY A 168 6.15 3.67 20.06
CA GLY A 168 4.72 4.01 20.15
C GLY A 168 4.39 5.41 19.59
N ALA A 169 5.31 6.07 18.89
CA ALA A 169 5.00 7.34 18.25
C ALA A 169 4.31 7.10 16.89
N PRO A 170 3.16 7.73 16.61
CA PRO A 170 2.55 7.62 15.29
C PRO A 170 3.43 8.28 14.23
N TYR A 171 3.47 7.67 13.04
CA TYR A 171 4.15 8.21 11.87
C TYR A 171 3.28 8.12 10.62
N LEU A 172 3.51 9.05 9.69
CA LEU A 172 2.95 9.04 8.34
C LEU A 172 4.05 9.39 7.34
N VAL A 173 4.12 8.64 6.25
CA VAL A 173 4.96 8.93 5.08
C VAL A 173 4.03 9.13 3.90
N VAL A 174 4.20 10.24 3.18
CA VAL A 174 3.44 10.58 1.98
C VAL A 174 4.39 10.72 0.81
N GLY A 175 4.17 9.97 -0.26
CA GLY A 175 4.93 10.06 -1.50
C GLY A 175 4.46 11.22 -2.37
N VAL A 176 5.43 11.90 -2.97
CA VAL A 176 5.26 13.06 -3.87
C VAL A 176 6.15 12.85 -5.11
N PRO A 177 5.86 11.82 -5.94
CA PRO A 177 6.80 11.40 -6.99
C PRO A 177 6.91 12.38 -8.16
N GLY A 178 6.00 13.35 -8.29
CA GLY A 178 6.08 14.41 -9.29
C GLY A 178 6.81 15.68 -8.82
N GLU A 179 7.30 15.73 -7.58
CA GLU A 179 8.02 16.88 -7.04
C GLU A 179 9.24 17.24 -7.87
N ASN A 180 9.37 18.54 -8.18
CA ASN A 180 10.55 19.08 -8.86
C ASN A 180 11.61 19.50 -7.84
N VAL A 181 12.74 18.83 -7.82
CA VAL A 181 13.83 19.16 -6.89
C VAL A 181 14.82 20.13 -7.53
N THR A 182 15.11 21.24 -6.86
CA THR A 182 16.11 22.21 -7.34
C THR A 182 17.37 22.16 -6.49
N GLU A 183 18.49 21.80 -7.12
CA GLU A 183 19.80 21.79 -6.49
C GLU A 183 20.78 22.68 -7.25
N SER A 184 21.50 23.53 -6.51
CA SER A 184 22.56 24.39 -7.07
C SER A 184 22.13 25.20 -8.33
N GLY A 185 20.82 25.51 -8.45
CA GLY A 185 20.23 26.25 -9.56
C GLY A 185 19.84 25.40 -10.77
N THR A 186 19.94 24.08 -10.66
CA THR A 186 19.41 23.13 -11.64
C THR A 186 18.11 22.52 -11.08
N THR A 187 17.04 22.50 -11.89
CA THR A 187 15.78 21.85 -11.53
C THR A 187 15.70 20.50 -12.22
N TYR A 188 15.44 19.48 -11.45
CA TYR A 188 15.21 18.08 -11.85
C TYR A 188 13.71 17.81 -11.79
N GLY A 189 13.06 17.69 -12.95
CA GLY A 189 11.62 17.44 -13.04
C GLY A 189 11.26 16.02 -12.63
N ASP A 190 10.16 15.86 -11.89
CA ASP A 190 9.68 14.57 -11.40
C ASP A 190 10.77 13.76 -10.65
N ALA A 191 11.71 14.43 -10.00
CA ALA A 191 12.72 13.74 -9.18
C ALA A 191 12.08 13.08 -7.95
N GLY A 192 11.05 13.70 -7.42
CA GLY A 192 10.24 13.19 -6.33
C GLY A 192 10.80 13.47 -4.93
N CYS A 193 9.91 13.40 -3.97
CA CYS A 193 10.23 13.45 -2.54
C CYS A 193 9.21 12.65 -1.73
N ILE A 194 9.43 12.55 -0.43
CA ILE A 194 8.43 12.15 0.54
C ILE A 194 8.24 13.24 1.58
N GLU A 195 7.04 13.32 2.14
CA GLU A 195 6.79 14.05 3.37
C GLU A 195 6.78 13.05 4.53
N TYR A 196 7.65 13.25 5.52
CA TYR A 196 7.73 12.42 6.70
C TYR A 196 7.17 13.15 7.93
N VAL A 197 6.21 12.51 8.59
CA VAL A 197 5.58 13.01 9.82
C VAL A 197 5.81 12.03 10.96
N GLN A 198 6.31 12.53 12.11
CA GLN A 198 6.42 11.77 13.36
C GLN A 198 6.20 12.74 14.56
N GLY A 199 5.09 12.59 15.23
CA GLY A 199 4.71 13.53 16.28
C GLY A 199 4.56 14.95 15.75
N THR A 200 5.41 15.89 16.21
CA THR A 200 5.44 17.27 15.71
C THR A 200 6.46 17.51 14.60
N THR A 201 7.28 16.52 14.26
CA THR A 201 8.23 16.61 13.16
C THR A 201 7.48 16.44 11.84
N ARG A 202 7.72 17.36 10.91
CA ARG A 202 7.22 17.34 9.53
C ARG A 202 8.36 17.81 8.66
N VAL A 203 8.83 16.97 7.76
CA VAL A 203 10.01 17.24 6.94
C VAL A 203 9.89 16.58 5.57
N PRO A 204 10.23 17.31 4.50
CA PRO A 204 10.44 16.70 3.20
C PRO A 204 11.77 15.93 3.23
N VAL A 205 11.83 14.85 2.45
CA VAL A 205 13.06 14.08 2.24
C VAL A 205 13.16 13.70 0.77
N ASN A 206 14.32 13.95 0.18
CA ASN A 206 14.65 13.57 -1.19
C ASN A 206 16.11 13.07 -1.28
N GLU A 207 16.57 12.69 -2.43
CA GLU A 207 17.90 12.11 -2.62
C GLU A 207 19.06 13.09 -2.43
N ASN A 208 18.81 14.42 -2.37
CA ASN A 208 19.82 15.41 -1.99
C ASN A 208 20.09 15.49 -0.48
N ASP A 209 19.24 14.90 0.34
CA ASP A 209 19.37 15.03 1.79
C ASP A 209 20.57 14.27 2.31
N PRO A 210 21.20 14.77 3.40
CA PRO A 210 22.44 14.19 3.91
C PRO A 210 22.32 12.70 4.25
N GLY A 211 23.08 11.87 3.53
CA GLY A 211 23.21 10.44 3.73
C GLY A 211 22.12 9.61 3.03
N VAL A 212 21.18 10.23 2.33
CA VAL A 212 20.27 9.51 1.44
C VAL A 212 21.08 8.98 0.26
N PRO A 213 21.02 7.67 -0.04
CA PRO A 213 21.67 7.09 -1.22
C PRO A 213 21.02 7.59 -2.51
N GLY A 214 21.80 7.63 -3.59
CA GLY A 214 21.36 8.13 -4.88
C GLY A 214 21.92 9.52 -5.19
N VAL A 215 21.54 10.06 -6.31
CA VAL A 215 21.80 11.43 -6.75
C VAL A 215 20.52 11.89 -7.47
N VAL A 216 19.97 13.01 -7.08
CA VAL A 216 18.76 13.52 -7.71
C VAL A 216 18.92 13.67 -9.22
N GLU A 217 18.08 13.00 -9.96
CA GLU A 217 17.96 13.05 -11.40
C GLU A 217 16.50 13.31 -11.83
N SER A 218 16.28 13.69 -13.07
CA SER A 218 14.90 13.91 -13.54
C SER A 218 14.22 12.56 -13.79
N ASN A 219 13.00 12.43 -13.30
CA ASN A 219 12.12 11.25 -13.38
C ASN A 219 12.50 10.10 -12.46
N ASP A 220 13.33 10.28 -11.43
CA ASP A 220 13.61 9.24 -10.43
C ASP A 220 12.34 8.82 -9.70
N ARG A 221 11.43 9.77 -9.49
CA ARG A 221 10.13 9.54 -8.83
C ARG A 221 10.28 8.97 -7.42
N PHE A 222 11.23 9.50 -6.67
CA PHE A 222 11.37 9.14 -5.25
C PHE A 222 10.04 9.35 -4.51
N GLY A 223 9.57 8.31 -3.80
CA GLY A 223 8.23 8.34 -3.19
C GLY A 223 7.13 7.67 -4.00
N TYR A 224 7.44 7.07 -5.15
CA TYR A 224 6.46 6.35 -5.99
C TYR A 224 5.81 5.18 -5.26
N SER A 225 6.57 4.44 -4.48
CA SER A 225 6.09 3.32 -3.67
C SER A 225 6.63 3.42 -2.24
N LEU A 226 5.86 2.95 -1.27
CA LEU A 226 6.19 3.02 0.15
C LEU A 226 5.87 1.70 0.85
N ALA A 227 6.77 1.28 1.73
CA ALA A 227 6.51 0.21 2.69
C ALA A 227 7.02 0.58 4.07
N GLY A 228 6.49 -0.02 5.14
CA GLY A 228 6.99 0.30 6.47
C GLY A 228 6.54 -0.67 7.54
N THR A 229 7.35 -0.72 8.60
CA THR A 229 7.11 -1.42 9.86
C THR A 229 7.21 -0.41 11.01
N ASN A 230 7.20 -0.89 12.24
CA ASN A 230 7.45 -0.04 13.41
C ASN A 230 8.92 0.41 13.57
N ARG A 231 9.87 -0.07 12.75
CA ARG A 231 11.31 0.26 12.85
C ARG A 231 11.84 0.96 11.62
N TYR A 232 11.34 0.59 10.44
CA TYR A 232 11.86 1.01 9.15
C TYR A 232 10.74 1.38 8.21
N PHE A 233 11.06 2.21 7.25
CA PHE A 233 10.28 2.37 6.04
C PHE A 233 11.19 2.35 4.82
N ALA A 234 10.63 1.99 3.67
CA ALA A 234 11.32 1.95 2.39
C ALA A 234 10.59 2.83 1.40
N VAL A 235 11.35 3.49 0.54
CA VAL A 235 10.92 4.41 -0.51
C VAL A 235 11.45 3.90 -1.83
N GLY A 236 10.57 3.73 -2.82
CA GLY A 236 10.94 3.32 -4.17
C GLY A 236 11.07 4.52 -5.09
N SER A 237 12.10 4.47 -5.93
CA SER A 237 12.43 5.40 -7.02
C SER A 237 12.54 4.60 -8.32
N PRO A 238 11.43 4.15 -8.93
CA PRO A 238 11.50 3.27 -10.10
C PRO A 238 12.08 3.91 -11.35
N GLY A 239 12.25 5.22 -11.35
CA GLY A 239 12.88 5.98 -12.43
C GLY A 239 14.38 6.17 -12.28
N GLU A 240 14.97 5.83 -11.12
CA GLU A 240 16.39 5.97 -10.83
C GLU A 240 17.25 5.33 -11.92
N ALA A 241 18.31 6.06 -12.35
CA ALA A 241 19.25 5.54 -13.31
C ALA A 241 20.42 4.84 -12.61
N ILE A 242 20.70 3.58 -12.95
CA ILE A 242 21.85 2.85 -12.43
C ILE A 242 22.95 2.84 -13.49
N GLY A 243 23.95 3.70 -13.31
CA GLY A 243 25.00 3.91 -14.30
C GLY A 243 24.46 4.52 -15.59
N SER A 244 24.35 3.73 -16.67
CA SER A 244 23.77 4.16 -17.95
C SER A 244 22.32 3.69 -18.16
N GLU A 245 21.85 2.83 -17.28
CA GLU A 245 20.55 2.16 -17.41
C GLU A 245 19.43 3.04 -16.81
N THR A 246 18.71 3.75 -17.67
CA THR A 246 17.64 4.67 -17.25
C THR A 246 16.39 3.88 -16.85
N PHE A 247 15.69 4.35 -15.79
CA PHE A 247 14.52 3.68 -15.25
C PHE A 247 14.81 2.24 -14.76
N ALA A 248 16.06 1.94 -14.41
CA ALA A 248 16.41 0.66 -13.80
C ALA A 248 15.77 0.54 -12.40
N GLY A 249 15.73 1.63 -11.68
CA GLY A 249 15.04 1.78 -10.41
C GLY A 249 15.89 1.50 -9.17
N GLY A 250 15.48 2.10 -8.06
CA GLY A 250 16.15 2.04 -6.77
C GLY A 250 15.17 1.99 -5.59
N VAL A 251 15.70 1.62 -4.43
CA VAL A 251 14.95 1.62 -3.16
C VAL A 251 15.85 2.14 -2.06
N THR A 252 15.38 3.13 -1.31
CA THR A 252 16.06 3.61 -0.11
C THR A 252 15.31 3.18 1.14
N VAL A 253 16.04 2.61 2.11
CA VAL A 253 15.50 2.19 3.40
C VAL A 253 15.93 3.17 4.49
N PHE A 254 14.98 3.57 5.32
CA PHE A 254 15.17 4.49 6.44
C PHE A 254 14.79 3.84 7.77
N SER A 255 15.40 4.33 8.85
CA SER A 255 14.94 4.12 10.22
C SER A 255 14.05 5.30 10.64
N HIS A 256 13.05 5.04 11.49
CA HIS A 256 12.25 6.09 12.13
C HIS A 256 13.04 6.91 13.17
N THR A 257 14.30 6.58 13.43
CA THR A 257 15.18 7.39 14.29
C THR A 257 15.51 8.68 13.58
N LEU A 258 15.25 9.81 14.24
CA LEU A 258 15.58 11.13 13.69
C LEU A 258 17.03 11.48 13.96
N THR A 259 17.77 11.85 12.92
CA THR A 259 19.13 12.39 12.98
C THR A 259 19.15 13.75 12.30
N GLY A 260 19.45 14.81 13.04
CA GLY A 260 19.40 16.19 12.52
C GLY A 260 18.00 16.67 12.13
N GLY A 261 16.94 15.99 12.59
CA GLY A 261 15.55 16.28 12.27
C GLY A 261 14.99 15.45 11.12
N LEU A 262 15.82 14.72 10.39
CA LEU A 262 15.42 13.82 9.29
C LEU A 262 15.39 12.35 9.74
N PRO A 263 14.52 11.50 9.16
CA PRO A 263 14.62 10.06 9.35
C PRO A 263 15.99 9.56 8.85
N THR A 264 16.60 8.64 9.60
CA THR A 264 17.97 8.22 9.31
C THR A 264 17.98 7.25 8.13
N PRO A 265 18.63 7.58 6.99
CA PRO A 265 18.81 6.64 5.90
C PRO A 265 19.77 5.53 6.33
N LEU A 266 19.48 4.31 5.91
CA LEU A 266 20.23 3.10 6.27
C LEU A 266 20.98 2.50 5.08
N VAL A 267 20.31 2.34 3.94
CA VAL A 267 20.87 1.69 2.75
C VAL A 267 20.05 2.00 1.50
N GLY A 268 20.76 2.14 0.37
CA GLY A 268 20.20 2.09 -0.99
C GLY A 268 20.35 0.70 -1.58
N LEU A 269 19.37 0.25 -2.32
CA LEU A 269 19.32 -1.04 -2.99
C LEU A 269 18.92 -0.83 -4.46
N ASP A 270 19.62 -1.47 -5.34
CA ASP A 270 19.33 -1.62 -6.77
C ASP A 270 19.78 -3.02 -7.22
N GLN A 271 19.59 -3.36 -8.49
CA GLN A 271 19.95 -4.69 -8.99
C GLN A 271 21.47 -4.89 -9.15
N ASP A 272 22.26 -3.83 -9.20
CA ASP A 272 23.73 -3.90 -9.22
C ASP A 272 24.34 -3.88 -7.79
N ALA A 273 23.51 -3.74 -6.75
CA ALA A 273 23.97 -3.73 -5.37
C ALA A 273 24.58 -5.09 -4.96
N ALA A 274 25.67 -5.04 -4.22
CA ALA A 274 26.45 -6.23 -3.89
C ALA A 274 25.61 -7.30 -3.13
N GLY A 275 25.44 -8.48 -3.73
CA GLY A 275 24.68 -9.58 -3.15
C GLY A 275 23.17 -9.52 -3.44
N ILE A 276 22.75 -8.68 -4.34
CA ILE A 276 21.42 -8.69 -4.96
C ILE A 276 21.55 -9.44 -6.29
N SER A 277 20.57 -10.28 -6.60
CA SER A 277 20.46 -11.00 -7.87
C SER A 277 19.87 -10.11 -8.96
N GLY A 278 20.14 -10.43 -10.20
CA GLY A 278 19.79 -9.62 -11.35
C GLY A 278 20.96 -8.77 -11.83
N VAL A 279 20.70 -7.91 -12.77
CA VAL A 279 21.57 -6.88 -13.31
C VAL A 279 20.65 -5.74 -13.68
N ALA A 280 20.99 -4.50 -13.30
CA ALA A 280 20.17 -3.35 -13.68
C ALA A 280 20.11 -3.20 -15.20
N GLU A 281 18.93 -3.23 -15.77
CA GLU A 281 18.66 -2.99 -17.18
C GLU A 281 17.72 -1.78 -17.33
N ALA A 282 17.77 -1.15 -18.50
CA ALA A 282 16.96 0.05 -18.72
C ALA A 282 15.47 -0.30 -18.75
N GLY A 283 14.70 0.30 -17.85
CA GLY A 283 13.26 0.13 -17.80
C GLY A 283 12.74 -0.86 -16.78
N ASP A 284 13.57 -1.62 -16.06
CA ASP A 284 13.16 -2.67 -15.11
C ASP A 284 12.21 -2.15 -14.03
N GLY A 285 12.40 -0.89 -13.61
CA GLY A 285 11.54 -0.26 -12.61
C GLY A 285 11.63 -0.93 -11.25
N PHE A 286 12.82 -1.36 -10.84
CA PHE A 286 13.07 -1.90 -9.50
C PHE A 286 12.57 -0.94 -8.42
N GLY A 287 11.78 -1.45 -7.47
CA GLY A 287 11.14 -0.60 -6.48
C GLY A 287 9.76 -0.04 -6.88
N SER A 288 9.20 -0.44 -8.02
CA SER A 288 7.83 -0.06 -8.42
C SER A 288 6.78 -0.52 -7.41
N ALA A 289 7.02 -1.62 -6.71
CA ALA A 289 6.15 -2.13 -5.66
C ALA A 289 6.96 -2.57 -4.45
N LEU A 290 6.52 -2.18 -3.25
CA LEU A 290 7.19 -2.47 -2.00
C LEU A 290 6.21 -3.02 -0.96
N SER A 291 6.69 -3.94 -0.13
CA SER A 291 6.00 -4.39 1.07
C SER A 291 6.99 -4.83 2.14
N MET A 292 6.73 -4.53 3.41
CA MET A 292 7.67 -4.81 4.49
C MET A 292 6.98 -5.43 5.70
N THR A 293 7.64 -6.38 6.34
CA THR A 293 7.16 -6.99 7.59
C THR A 293 8.30 -7.17 8.60
N ASN A 294 7.96 -7.17 9.89
CA ASN A 294 8.93 -7.45 10.94
C ASN A 294 9.48 -8.88 10.83
N TYR A 295 10.77 -9.03 11.11
CA TYR A 295 11.48 -10.30 11.05
C TYR A 295 12.20 -10.61 12.34
N ARG A 296 11.99 -11.83 12.86
CA ARG A 296 12.70 -12.38 14.00
C ARG A 296 13.49 -13.62 13.58
N PRO A 297 14.80 -13.49 13.31
CA PRO A 297 15.63 -14.61 12.90
C PRO A 297 15.65 -15.73 13.98
N SER A 298 15.77 -16.99 13.56
CA SER A 298 15.74 -18.15 14.46
C SER A 298 16.96 -18.23 15.39
N ASP A 299 18.06 -17.61 15.00
CA ASP A 299 19.32 -17.55 15.76
C ASP A 299 19.41 -16.33 16.68
N GLN A 300 18.35 -15.48 16.71
CA GLN A 300 18.32 -14.24 17.48
C GLN A 300 17.21 -14.25 18.53
N THR A 301 17.42 -13.49 19.59
CA THR A 301 16.42 -13.26 20.65
C THR A 301 15.63 -11.96 20.44
N TYR A 302 16.01 -11.15 19.46
CA TYR A 302 15.38 -9.87 19.12
C TYR A 302 14.60 -9.96 17.80
N ASN A 303 13.68 -9.05 17.61
CA ASN A 303 12.85 -8.89 16.42
C ASN A 303 13.06 -7.53 15.76
N SER A 304 14.33 -7.10 15.65
CA SER A 304 14.69 -5.78 15.11
C SER A 304 14.97 -5.76 13.62
N ASP A 305 14.99 -6.92 12.96
CA ASP A 305 15.16 -7.01 11.52
C ASP A 305 13.81 -6.88 10.81
N ALA A 306 13.84 -6.62 9.51
CA ALA A 306 12.67 -6.63 8.64
C ALA A 306 12.93 -7.48 7.40
N LEU A 307 11.86 -7.98 6.78
CA LEU A 307 11.85 -8.49 5.41
C LEU A 307 11.19 -7.44 4.52
N LEU A 308 11.88 -7.05 3.48
CA LEU A 308 11.41 -6.14 2.44
C LEU A 308 11.23 -6.92 1.15
N ALA A 309 10.02 -6.95 0.62
CA ALA A 309 9.70 -7.44 -0.71
C ALA A 309 9.74 -6.27 -1.70
N ILE A 310 10.41 -6.47 -2.83
CA ILE A 310 10.61 -5.46 -3.88
C ILE A 310 10.19 -6.09 -5.20
N GLY A 311 9.38 -5.38 -5.99
CA GLY A 311 9.02 -5.77 -7.35
C GLY A 311 9.79 -4.98 -8.39
N ALA A 312 10.21 -5.67 -9.45
CA ALA A 312 10.74 -5.12 -10.70
C ALA A 312 9.91 -5.71 -11.86
N PRO A 313 8.73 -5.10 -12.14
CA PRO A 313 7.75 -5.71 -13.03
C PRO A 313 8.15 -5.76 -14.49
N ASN A 314 9.08 -4.91 -14.93
CA ASN A 314 9.52 -4.84 -16.31
C ASN A 314 10.84 -5.58 -16.56
N GLU A 315 11.34 -6.32 -15.58
CA GLU A 315 12.53 -7.19 -15.73
C GLU A 315 12.39 -8.16 -16.90
N ASP A 316 13.40 -8.20 -17.74
CA ASP A 316 13.48 -9.13 -18.88
C ASP A 316 14.02 -10.50 -18.44
N ILE A 317 13.24 -11.57 -18.58
CA ILE A 317 13.69 -12.91 -18.21
C ILE A 317 14.10 -13.67 -19.48
N GLY A 318 15.38 -13.62 -19.76
CA GLY A 318 15.97 -14.22 -20.96
C GLY A 318 15.51 -13.51 -22.24
N THR A 319 14.52 -14.03 -22.96
CA THR A 319 13.94 -13.39 -24.17
C THR A 319 12.51 -12.92 -23.95
N ALA A 320 11.99 -13.09 -22.75
CA ALA A 320 10.64 -12.67 -22.40
C ALA A 320 10.70 -11.26 -21.80
N ALA A 321 10.48 -10.26 -22.64
CA ALA A 321 10.48 -8.86 -22.24
C ALA A 321 9.35 -8.56 -21.25
N ASP A 322 9.64 -7.75 -20.23
CA ASP A 322 8.69 -7.37 -19.18
C ASP A 322 8.00 -8.59 -18.51
N ALA A 323 8.70 -9.72 -18.38
CA ALA A 323 8.17 -10.89 -17.69
C ALA A 323 8.07 -10.64 -16.18
N GLY A 324 8.96 -9.82 -15.67
CA GLY A 324 8.99 -9.30 -14.32
C GLY A 324 9.65 -10.21 -13.29
N SER A 325 10.06 -9.59 -12.20
CA SER A 325 10.68 -10.25 -11.04
C SER A 325 10.24 -9.64 -9.71
N ALA A 326 10.49 -10.37 -8.65
CA ALA A 326 10.37 -9.90 -7.28
C ALA A 326 11.48 -10.48 -6.42
N LEU A 327 11.91 -9.76 -5.40
CA LEU A 327 12.87 -10.29 -4.45
C LEU A 327 12.47 -9.97 -3.01
N VAL A 328 13.03 -10.73 -2.07
CA VAL A 328 12.92 -10.47 -0.64
C VAL A 328 14.29 -10.26 -0.04
N VAL A 329 14.46 -9.14 0.64
CA VAL A 329 15.70 -8.74 1.31
C VAL A 329 15.47 -8.64 2.81
N LYS A 330 16.37 -9.21 3.59
CA LYS A 330 16.44 -8.96 5.04
C LYS A 330 17.19 -7.66 5.29
N ILE A 331 16.61 -6.78 6.09
CA ILE A 331 17.19 -5.51 6.53
C ILE A 331 17.49 -5.57 8.02
N GLN A 332 18.68 -5.13 8.43
CA GLN A 332 19.15 -5.07 9.81
C GLN A 332 19.25 -3.62 10.32
N PRO A 333 19.27 -3.39 11.65
CA PRO A 333 19.37 -2.04 12.24
C PRO A 333 20.59 -1.22 11.81
N SER A 334 21.66 -1.90 11.40
CA SER A 334 22.90 -1.26 10.92
C SER A 334 22.84 -0.81 9.46
N GLY A 335 21.75 -1.11 8.74
CA GLY A 335 21.68 -0.97 7.29
C GLY A 335 22.27 -2.17 6.53
N ALA A 336 22.83 -3.16 7.23
CA ALA A 336 23.27 -4.40 6.58
C ALA A 336 22.04 -5.14 6.02
N TYR A 337 22.19 -5.68 4.83
CA TYR A 337 21.15 -6.42 4.15
C TYR A 337 21.64 -7.79 3.65
N THR A 338 20.68 -8.64 3.34
CA THR A 338 20.95 -9.96 2.74
C THR A 338 19.75 -10.33 1.88
N GLU A 339 19.97 -10.65 0.61
CA GLU A 339 18.94 -11.26 -0.21
C GLU A 339 18.51 -12.60 0.41
N ILE A 340 17.22 -12.79 0.56
CA ILE A 340 16.63 -14.04 1.04
C ILE A 340 16.29 -14.92 -0.16
N THR A 341 15.66 -14.35 -1.17
CA THR A 341 15.27 -15.05 -2.39
C THR A 341 14.99 -14.08 -3.52
N TRP A 342 15.36 -14.49 -4.74
CA TRP A 342 14.93 -13.92 -6.00
C TRP A 342 13.81 -14.80 -6.57
N ILE A 343 12.83 -14.20 -7.22
CA ILE A 343 11.64 -14.85 -7.76
C ILE A 343 11.34 -14.30 -9.15
N ASP A 344 11.38 -15.17 -10.13
CA ASP A 344 10.84 -15.00 -11.46
C ASP A 344 10.27 -16.34 -11.94
N ALA A 345 9.62 -16.37 -13.10
CA ALA A 345 9.01 -17.58 -13.63
C ALA A 345 10.03 -18.61 -14.23
N ALA A 346 11.33 -18.27 -14.32
CA ALA A 346 12.39 -19.22 -14.71
C ALA A 346 13.07 -19.88 -13.50
N VAL A 347 12.80 -19.41 -12.27
CA VAL A 347 13.34 -20.03 -11.06
C VAL A 347 12.82 -21.45 -10.90
N ALA A 348 13.71 -22.37 -10.56
CA ALA A 348 13.38 -23.79 -10.46
C ALA A 348 12.21 -24.05 -9.49
N ASN A 349 11.24 -24.80 -9.96
CA ASN A 349 9.99 -25.19 -9.30
C ASN A 349 8.97 -24.04 -9.11
N VAL A 350 9.23 -22.83 -9.56
CA VAL A 350 8.19 -21.79 -9.65
C VAL A 350 7.21 -22.19 -10.76
N GLU A 351 5.91 -22.15 -10.45
CA GLU A 351 4.86 -22.54 -11.38
C GLU A 351 4.74 -21.53 -12.54
N GLY A 352 4.71 -21.98 -13.77
CA GLY A 352 4.63 -21.20 -15.00
C GLY A 352 5.98 -21.08 -15.70
N ASP A 353 5.93 -20.46 -16.88
CA ASP A 353 7.10 -20.08 -17.68
C ASP A 353 7.14 -18.56 -17.83
N PRO A 354 8.31 -17.92 -18.01
CA PRO A 354 8.40 -16.50 -18.33
C PRO A 354 7.70 -16.19 -19.66
N VAL A 355 6.77 -15.27 -19.64
CA VAL A 355 6.07 -14.81 -20.84
C VAL A 355 6.15 -13.29 -20.91
N ALA A 356 6.45 -12.76 -22.08
CA ALA A 356 6.56 -11.32 -22.28
C ALA A 356 5.27 -10.60 -21.90
N GLY A 357 5.41 -9.57 -21.06
CA GLY A 357 4.30 -8.77 -20.57
C GLY A 357 3.49 -9.41 -19.43
N ASP A 358 4.01 -10.43 -18.74
CA ASP A 358 3.38 -11.00 -17.54
C ASP A 358 3.42 -10.01 -16.35
N PHE A 359 4.46 -9.18 -16.27
CA PHE A 359 4.68 -8.16 -15.22
C PHE A 359 4.64 -8.75 -13.80
N LEU A 360 5.29 -9.91 -13.57
CA LEU A 360 5.44 -10.47 -12.22
C LEU A 360 6.13 -9.43 -11.32
N GLY A 361 5.59 -9.18 -10.13
CA GLY A 361 6.13 -8.15 -9.25
C GLY A 361 5.46 -6.78 -9.35
N GLN A 362 4.49 -6.59 -10.27
CA GLN A 362 3.71 -5.32 -10.37
C GLN A 362 3.05 -4.93 -9.05
N ARG A 363 2.72 -5.89 -8.23
CA ARG A 363 2.32 -5.73 -6.83
C ARG A 363 2.94 -6.84 -6.00
N VAL A 364 3.41 -6.47 -4.80
CA VAL A 364 3.92 -7.42 -3.82
C VAL A 364 3.29 -7.13 -2.46
N THR A 365 3.03 -8.18 -1.69
CA THR A 365 2.65 -8.01 -0.29
C THR A 365 3.24 -9.14 0.54
N ILE A 366 4.02 -8.80 1.57
CA ILE A 366 4.66 -9.74 2.49
C ILE A 366 4.10 -9.57 3.89
N VAL A 367 3.82 -10.68 4.55
CA VAL A 367 3.31 -10.67 5.91
C VAL A 367 3.94 -11.77 6.76
N ASN A 368 4.20 -11.47 8.03
CA ASN A 368 4.44 -12.48 9.04
C ASN A 368 3.11 -12.73 9.78
N THR A 369 2.52 -13.90 9.58
CA THR A 369 1.22 -14.27 10.13
C THR A 369 1.23 -14.50 11.64
N ASP A 370 2.42 -14.65 12.25
CA ASP A 370 2.59 -14.77 13.69
C ASP A 370 3.91 -14.12 14.16
N THR A 371 3.82 -12.88 14.61
CA THR A 371 4.96 -12.10 15.10
C THR A 371 5.36 -12.47 16.55
N SER A 372 4.58 -13.29 17.24
CA SER A 372 4.86 -13.72 18.62
C SER A 372 5.91 -14.81 18.70
N VAL A 373 6.14 -15.54 17.60
CA VAL A 373 7.11 -16.64 17.51
C VAL A 373 8.32 -16.28 16.65
N VAL A 374 9.31 -17.14 16.64
CA VAL A 374 10.45 -17.07 15.72
C VAL A 374 9.92 -17.18 14.29
N THR A 375 10.36 -16.26 13.42
CA THR A 375 9.95 -16.24 12.02
C THR A 375 10.45 -17.47 11.27
N SER A 376 9.57 -18.09 10.50
CA SER A 376 9.85 -19.35 9.81
C SER A 376 9.11 -19.43 8.48
N PRO A 377 9.41 -20.40 7.61
CA PRO A 377 8.61 -20.66 6.40
C PRO A 377 7.11 -20.84 6.70
N ALA A 378 6.78 -21.34 7.90
CA ALA A 378 5.39 -21.51 8.30
C ALA A 378 4.65 -20.20 8.62
N THR A 379 5.37 -19.12 8.95
CA THR A 379 4.76 -17.84 9.37
C THR A 379 4.85 -16.72 8.34
N VAL A 380 5.77 -16.81 7.36
CA VAL A 380 5.90 -15.76 6.34
C VAL A 380 5.20 -16.18 5.07
N ARG A 381 4.44 -15.25 4.50
CA ARG A 381 3.77 -15.38 3.20
C ARG A 381 4.11 -14.16 2.36
N LEU A 382 4.38 -14.41 1.08
CA LEU A 382 4.54 -13.40 0.04
C LEU A 382 3.52 -13.66 -1.05
N ALA A 383 2.71 -12.66 -1.40
CA ALA A 383 1.88 -12.69 -2.58
C ALA A 383 2.43 -11.72 -3.62
N VAL A 384 2.56 -12.19 -4.84
CA VAL A 384 3.10 -11.46 -5.99
C VAL A 384 2.03 -11.42 -7.08
N GLY A 385 1.74 -10.22 -7.58
CA GLY A 385 0.82 -10.02 -8.68
C GLY A 385 1.50 -10.25 -10.03
N VAL A 386 0.76 -10.89 -10.93
CA VAL A 386 1.17 -11.19 -12.32
C VAL A 386 0.04 -10.75 -13.26
N PRO A 387 -0.22 -9.43 -13.37
CA PRO A 387 -1.45 -8.93 -13.99
C PRO A 387 -1.56 -9.19 -15.50
N GLY A 388 -0.45 -9.30 -16.20
CA GLY A 388 -0.43 -9.61 -17.63
C GLY A 388 -0.59 -11.09 -17.96
N LYS A 389 -0.66 -11.98 -16.94
CA LYS A 389 -0.75 -13.43 -17.18
C LYS A 389 -1.95 -13.82 -17.99
N ASP A 390 -1.67 -14.54 -19.07
CA ASP A 390 -2.70 -15.20 -19.86
C ASP A 390 -3.14 -16.51 -19.20
N THR A 391 -4.43 -16.72 -19.09
CA THR A 391 -4.98 -18.00 -18.60
C THR A 391 -5.76 -18.72 -19.71
N ALA A 392 -5.27 -19.87 -20.12
CA ALA A 392 -5.84 -20.67 -21.20
C ALA A 392 -6.07 -19.85 -22.48
N SER A 393 -7.30 -19.38 -22.73
CA SER A 393 -7.65 -18.58 -23.92
C SER A 393 -7.99 -17.12 -23.57
N VAL A 394 -7.78 -16.71 -22.32
CA VAL A 394 -8.16 -15.37 -21.85
C VAL A 394 -6.88 -14.53 -21.67
N LYS A 395 -6.74 -13.50 -22.48
CA LYS A 395 -5.61 -12.56 -22.44
C LYS A 395 -5.71 -11.61 -21.26
N ASP A 396 -4.55 -11.35 -20.63
CA ASP A 396 -4.38 -10.41 -19.53
C ASP A 396 -5.42 -10.65 -18.41
N SER A 397 -5.81 -11.91 -18.19
CA SER A 397 -6.74 -12.22 -17.09
C SER A 397 -6.07 -12.06 -15.72
N GLY A 398 -4.75 -12.14 -15.69
CA GLY A 398 -3.89 -11.98 -14.54
C GLY A 398 -3.94 -13.14 -13.56
N ALA A 399 -2.99 -13.12 -12.63
CA ALA A 399 -2.82 -14.12 -11.59
C ALA A 399 -2.21 -13.50 -10.32
N VAL A 400 -2.33 -14.22 -9.22
CA VAL A 400 -1.58 -13.98 -8.00
C VAL A 400 -0.80 -15.24 -7.67
N GLN A 401 0.49 -15.12 -7.46
CA GLN A 401 1.34 -16.23 -7.04
C GLN A 401 1.75 -16.06 -5.58
N ILE A 402 1.60 -17.11 -4.78
CA ILE A 402 1.85 -17.10 -3.34
C ILE A 402 3.09 -17.93 -3.06
N PHE A 403 4.03 -17.38 -2.30
CA PHE A 403 5.28 -18.01 -1.94
C PHE A 403 5.49 -18.07 -0.43
N ARG A 404 6.38 -18.98 -0.03
CA ARG A 404 7.00 -19.02 1.28
C ARG A 404 8.47 -18.63 1.13
N PRO A 405 8.79 -17.33 1.21
CA PRO A 405 10.12 -16.84 0.83
C PRO A 405 11.26 -17.36 1.72
N LEU A 406 10.97 -17.94 2.88
CA LEU A 406 11.97 -18.54 3.78
C LEU A 406 12.16 -20.03 3.56
N ASP A 407 11.48 -20.67 2.60
CA ASP A 407 11.75 -22.05 2.20
C ASP A 407 13.11 -22.15 1.50
N ALA A 408 13.77 -23.32 1.64
CA ALA A 408 15.06 -23.55 1.01
C ALA A 408 15.00 -23.51 -0.56
N ALA A 409 13.81 -23.72 -1.11
CA ALA A 409 13.52 -23.58 -2.55
C ALA A 409 12.13 -22.94 -2.67
N VAL A 410 12.12 -21.68 -3.05
CA VAL A 410 10.93 -20.80 -2.99
C VAL A 410 9.74 -21.30 -3.79
N GLY A 411 9.96 -21.97 -4.94
CA GLY A 411 8.91 -22.52 -5.81
C GLY A 411 8.36 -23.89 -5.37
N THR A 412 8.87 -24.50 -4.29
CA THR A 412 8.45 -25.87 -3.93
C THR A 412 7.01 -25.95 -3.42
N ALA A 413 6.49 -24.88 -2.84
CA ALA A 413 5.17 -24.81 -2.22
C ALA A 413 4.36 -23.58 -2.68
N ASP A 414 4.71 -23.03 -3.85
CA ASP A 414 3.98 -21.91 -4.40
C ASP A 414 2.53 -22.29 -4.77
N LYS A 415 1.68 -21.27 -4.86
CA LYS A 415 0.27 -21.40 -5.20
C LYS A 415 -0.09 -20.39 -6.26
N PHE A 416 -0.66 -20.85 -7.34
CA PHE A 416 -1.15 -19.98 -8.41
C PHE A 416 -2.66 -19.75 -8.25
N LEU A 417 -3.06 -18.50 -8.02
CA LEU A 417 -4.44 -18.11 -7.86
C LEU A 417 -4.92 -17.37 -9.11
N ILE A 418 -5.83 -17.98 -9.84
CA ILE A 418 -6.53 -17.40 -10.99
C ILE A 418 -8.03 -17.49 -10.80
N ARG A 419 -8.78 -16.63 -11.47
CA ARG A 419 -10.24 -16.71 -11.41
C ARG A 419 -10.73 -18.02 -12.02
N GLY A 420 -11.58 -18.72 -11.26
CA GLY A 420 -12.03 -20.09 -11.57
C GLY A 420 -11.11 -21.20 -11.05
N SER A 421 -9.89 -20.86 -10.56
CA SER A 421 -9.01 -21.79 -9.84
C SER A 421 -8.26 -21.07 -8.73
N GLY A 422 -8.60 -21.32 -7.49
CA GLY A 422 -8.08 -20.63 -6.32
C GLY A 422 -8.79 -19.30 -5.99
N LEU A 423 -9.33 -18.59 -6.98
CA LEU A 423 -10.21 -17.44 -6.80
C LEU A 423 -11.61 -17.73 -7.39
N PRO A 424 -12.66 -17.23 -6.74
CA PRO A 424 -14.02 -17.35 -7.27
C PRO A 424 -14.21 -16.62 -8.60
N GLY A 425 -15.25 -17.01 -9.35
CA GLY A 425 -15.70 -16.36 -10.55
C GLY A 425 -15.07 -16.89 -11.82
N THR A 426 -15.28 -16.18 -12.93
CA THR A 426 -14.80 -16.53 -14.26
C THR A 426 -13.83 -15.47 -14.75
N ALA A 427 -12.65 -15.90 -15.22
CA ALA A 427 -11.68 -15.01 -15.83
C ALA A 427 -12.25 -14.33 -17.08
N THR A 428 -12.02 -13.03 -17.22
CA THR A 428 -12.37 -12.27 -18.42
C THR A 428 -11.16 -11.49 -18.95
N LEU A 429 -11.22 -11.12 -20.22
CA LEU A 429 -10.19 -10.35 -20.89
C LEU A 429 -9.86 -9.08 -20.09
N ARG A 430 -8.58 -8.91 -19.73
CA ARG A 430 -8.07 -7.77 -18.99
C ARG A 430 -8.71 -7.58 -17.60
N ASP A 431 -8.96 -8.68 -16.91
CA ASP A 431 -9.29 -8.64 -15.48
C ASP A 431 -8.11 -8.10 -14.66
N TYR A 432 -6.87 -8.26 -15.17
CA TYR A 432 -5.62 -7.87 -14.52
C TYR A 432 -5.57 -8.31 -13.05
N ASN A 433 -5.99 -9.53 -12.77
CA ASN A 433 -5.88 -10.11 -11.43
C ASN A 433 -4.43 -10.02 -10.94
N GLY A 434 -4.21 -9.47 -9.75
CA GLY A 434 -2.87 -9.22 -9.22
C GLY A 434 -2.47 -7.74 -9.18
N LEU A 435 -3.24 -6.82 -9.81
CA LEU A 435 -3.00 -5.37 -9.67
C LEU A 435 -3.40 -4.80 -8.30
N ALA A 436 -4.31 -5.44 -7.58
CA ALA A 436 -4.79 -4.98 -6.28
C ALA A 436 -4.59 -6.09 -5.25
N LEU A 437 -3.58 -5.96 -4.41
CA LEU A 437 -3.19 -6.92 -3.38
C LEU A 437 -2.92 -6.22 -2.05
N ALA A 438 -3.38 -6.82 -0.97
CA ALA A 438 -2.99 -6.47 0.39
C ALA A 438 -2.98 -7.72 1.26
N SER A 439 -2.28 -7.69 2.38
CA SER A 439 -2.25 -8.78 3.33
C SER A 439 -2.40 -8.29 4.77
N GLY A 440 -3.12 -9.06 5.55
CA GLY A 440 -3.12 -9.00 7.00
C GLY A 440 -2.61 -10.33 7.58
N THR A 441 -2.45 -10.39 8.88
CA THR A 441 -1.96 -11.61 9.57
C THR A 441 -2.85 -12.82 9.34
N SER A 442 -4.15 -12.63 9.12
CA SER A 442 -5.13 -13.71 8.93
C SER A 442 -5.51 -13.97 7.47
N ASN A 443 -5.46 -12.95 6.61
CA ASN A 443 -6.04 -13.00 5.27
C ASN A 443 -5.15 -12.35 4.22
N LEU A 444 -5.28 -12.86 2.98
CA LEU A 444 -4.90 -12.19 1.76
C LEU A 444 -6.14 -11.51 1.15
N TYR A 445 -5.98 -10.30 0.66
CA TYR A 445 -6.99 -9.51 -0.03
C TYR A 445 -6.61 -9.40 -1.50
N VAL A 446 -7.46 -9.89 -2.39
CA VAL A 446 -7.24 -9.87 -3.84
C VAL A 446 -8.38 -9.13 -4.51
N GLY A 447 -8.09 -7.98 -5.07
CA GLY A 447 -9.03 -7.19 -5.83
C GLY A 447 -8.98 -7.52 -7.33
N VAL A 448 -10.14 -7.47 -7.98
CA VAL A 448 -10.29 -7.56 -9.43
C VAL A 448 -11.10 -6.37 -9.95
N PRO A 449 -10.56 -5.15 -9.81
CA PRO A 449 -11.32 -3.91 -10.05
C PRO A 449 -11.78 -3.76 -11.50
N TYR A 450 -11.07 -4.33 -12.44
CA TYR A 450 -11.37 -4.21 -13.88
C TYR A 450 -12.21 -5.35 -14.43
N SER A 451 -12.67 -6.27 -13.57
CA SER A 451 -13.50 -7.38 -14.00
C SER A 451 -14.77 -6.92 -14.74
N LYS A 452 -15.05 -7.59 -15.85
CA LYS A 452 -16.28 -7.45 -16.63
C LYS A 452 -17.09 -8.76 -16.68
N ALA A 453 -16.72 -9.72 -15.85
CA ALA A 453 -17.48 -10.96 -15.71
C ALA A 453 -18.90 -10.69 -15.22
N SER A 454 -19.86 -11.50 -15.67
CA SER A 454 -21.27 -11.34 -15.29
C SER A 454 -21.54 -11.46 -13.79
N ASP A 455 -20.66 -12.13 -13.07
CA ASP A 455 -20.70 -12.29 -11.61
C ASP A 455 -20.08 -11.12 -10.83
N SER A 456 -19.27 -10.27 -11.49
CA SER A 456 -18.59 -9.12 -10.90
C SER A 456 -18.33 -8.00 -11.93
N PRO A 457 -19.37 -7.48 -12.61
CA PRO A 457 -19.19 -6.56 -13.75
C PRO A 457 -18.66 -5.16 -13.38
N LYS A 458 -18.58 -4.87 -12.10
CA LYS A 458 -18.11 -3.59 -11.53
C LYS A 458 -16.88 -3.79 -10.63
N GLY A 459 -16.24 -4.96 -10.73
CA GLY A 459 -15.15 -5.37 -9.85
C GLY A 459 -15.59 -6.18 -8.64
N ALA A 460 -14.64 -6.72 -7.92
CA ALA A 460 -14.84 -7.45 -6.66
C ALA A 460 -13.58 -7.46 -5.80
N LEU A 461 -13.74 -7.70 -4.51
CA LEU A 461 -12.68 -8.02 -3.57
C LEU A 461 -12.91 -9.41 -2.99
N TYR A 462 -11.89 -10.25 -3.04
CA TYR A 462 -11.83 -11.55 -2.40
C TYR A 462 -10.96 -11.48 -1.15
N VAL A 463 -11.48 -11.95 -0.03
CA VAL A 463 -10.75 -12.09 1.24
C VAL A 463 -10.53 -13.57 1.48
N LEU A 464 -9.26 -14.00 1.40
CA LEU A 464 -8.86 -15.39 1.48
C LEU A 464 -8.10 -15.63 2.79
N PRO A 465 -8.60 -16.46 3.70
CA PRO A 465 -7.82 -16.88 4.87
C PRO A 465 -6.53 -17.59 4.43
N TRP A 466 -5.41 -17.28 5.08
CA TRP A 466 -4.14 -17.97 4.80
C TRP A 466 -4.24 -19.48 5.02
N THR A 467 -5.04 -19.90 6.00
CA THR A 467 -5.28 -21.32 6.29
C THR A 467 -5.99 -22.04 5.13
N ASP A 468 -6.86 -21.35 4.38
CA ASP A 468 -7.52 -21.92 3.20
C ASP A 468 -6.54 -22.04 2.02
N ILE A 469 -5.70 -21.01 1.83
CA ILE A 469 -4.63 -21.02 0.81
C ILE A 469 -3.64 -22.17 1.09
N ASP A 470 -3.25 -22.37 2.35
CA ASP A 470 -2.36 -23.46 2.78
C ASP A 470 -3.05 -24.83 2.75
N GLY A 471 -4.36 -24.89 2.59
CA GLY A 471 -5.16 -26.12 2.59
C GLY A 471 -5.29 -26.76 3.97
N THR A 472 -5.09 -26.00 5.05
CA THR A 472 -5.20 -26.51 6.43
C THR A 472 -6.63 -26.44 6.97
N THR A 473 -7.44 -25.55 6.44
CA THR A 473 -8.87 -25.41 6.74
C THR A 473 -9.66 -25.09 5.46
N SER A 474 -10.97 -25.04 5.57
CA SER A 474 -11.87 -24.65 4.50
C SER A 474 -12.97 -23.76 5.09
N THR A 475 -12.58 -22.55 5.53
CA THR A 475 -13.51 -21.57 6.07
C THR A 475 -14.25 -20.80 4.95
N GLY A 476 -13.65 -20.79 3.77
CA GLY A 476 -14.20 -20.19 2.55
C GLY A 476 -13.79 -18.75 2.34
N THR A 477 -13.68 -18.38 1.08
CA THR A 477 -13.40 -17.02 0.63
C THR A 477 -14.60 -16.12 0.84
N THR A 478 -14.39 -14.97 1.50
CA THR A 478 -15.42 -13.91 1.53
C THR A 478 -15.31 -13.07 0.27
N THR A 479 -16.45 -12.75 -0.34
CA THR A 479 -16.51 -11.92 -1.55
C THR A 479 -17.32 -10.66 -1.29
N TYR A 480 -16.71 -9.52 -1.51
CA TYR A 480 -17.36 -8.22 -1.55
C TYR A 480 -17.50 -7.76 -3.00
N LYS A 481 -18.69 -7.31 -3.38
CA LYS A 481 -18.97 -6.71 -4.69
C LYS A 481 -20.15 -5.73 -4.58
N PRO A 482 -20.26 -4.75 -5.47
CA PRO A 482 -21.42 -3.87 -5.50
C PRO A 482 -22.75 -4.65 -5.48
N GLY A 483 -23.71 -4.18 -4.67
CA GLY A 483 -25.01 -4.83 -4.47
C GLY A 483 -25.00 -6.07 -3.56
N SER A 484 -23.91 -6.40 -2.88
CA SER A 484 -23.81 -7.52 -1.95
C SER A 484 -23.32 -7.10 -0.56
N ALA A 485 -23.60 -7.90 0.47
CA ALA A 485 -23.13 -7.69 1.85
C ALA A 485 -23.43 -6.27 2.41
N GLY A 486 -24.55 -5.66 2.01
CA GLY A 486 -24.92 -4.29 2.41
C GLY A 486 -24.21 -3.18 1.62
N LEU A 487 -23.34 -3.53 0.66
CA LEU A 487 -22.71 -2.57 -0.24
C LEU A 487 -23.72 -2.03 -1.26
N PRO A 488 -23.70 -0.73 -1.57
CA PRO A 488 -24.48 -0.16 -2.67
C PRO A 488 -24.16 -0.83 -4.01
N ASP A 489 -25.14 -0.87 -4.92
CA ASP A 489 -24.96 -1.43 -6.27
C ASP A 489 -24.33 -0.41 -7.24
N GLU A 490 -23.39 0.36 -6.78
CA GLU A 490 -22.67 1.35 -7.55
C GLU A 490 -21.18 1.02 -7.53
N GLY A 491 -20.49 1.27 -8.64
CA GLY A 491 -19.06 1.01 -8.77
C GLY A 491 -18.61 1.03 -10.22
N VAL A 492 -17.33 1.29 -10.42
CA VAL A 492 -16.65 1.33 -11.74
C VAL A 492 -15.40 0.44 -11.73
N ALA A 493 -14.57 0.55 -10.70
CA ALA A 493 -13.37 -0.25 -10.47
C ALA A 493 -13.29 -0.67 -8.99
N PHE A 494 -14.39 -1.26 -8.50
CA PHE A 494 -14.51 -1.69 -7.10
C PHE A 494 -13.56 -2.84 -6.78
N GLY A 495 -12.89 -2.74 -5.64
CA GLY A 495 -12.01 -3.78 -5.12
C GLY A 495 -10.55 -3.40 -5.11
N VAL A 496 -10.20 -2.14 -5.33
CA VAL A 496 -8.83 -1.68 -5.15
C VAL A 496 -8.47 -1.76 -3.66
N VAL A 497 -7.37 -2.46 -3.35
CA VAL A 497 -6.76 -2.63 -2.02
C VAL A 497 -5.25 -2.42 -2.13
N GLY A 498 -4.57 -2.12 -0.99
CA GLY A 498 -3.13 -1.91 -0.94
C GLY A 498 -2.74 -0.55 -0.43
#